data_9761f336484e9dc37e2fa9933bbe76ac
#
_entry.id   9761f336484e9dc37e2fa9933bbe76ac
#
_cell.length_a   1.000
_cell.length_b   1.000
_cell.length_c   1.000
_cell.angle_alpha   90.00
_cell.angle_beta   90.00
_cell.angle_gamma   90.00
#
_symmetry.space_group_name_H-M   'P 1'
#
loop_
_entity.id
_entity.type
_entity.pdbx_description
1 polymer ?
#
loop_
_entity_poly.entity_id
_entity_poly.type
_entity_poly.pdbx_seq_one_letter_code
_entity_poly.pdbx_strand_id
1 'polypeptide(L)'
;MYEQRRDSSMDFPSRNQGKAGDSSGRRLQTRRRVASPGHNPPPVSVQHYENFPVASWLCPPALRPAVRAIYWFARTADDIADEGDTPAATRQALLADYRVDLAKAATGEPASARWRGVFEPLAEAIRAHALPVPLLSALLDAFEEDTRHAGYADRAALLDYCSRSASPIGRLLLHLHGLHDARLQRQSDAVCSALQLINFWQDLSIDLPRGRDYVPRSDAAAHATTTAQCLRAPRADASRALVRDLCAWARELMLEGAPIAPAVPGRVGWELRFVVQGGLRILAKIESMNFASFARRPRLHAVDHLLIGLRALTMRPSLPQPARIA
;
A
#
# COMPACT_ATOMS: atom_id res chain seq x y z
N MET A 1 39.34 -25.32 -32.68
CA MET A 1 39.04 -26.37 -33.64
C MET A 1 37.60 -26.31 -34.00
N TYR A 2 37.35 -25.98 -35.27
CA TYR A 2 36.15 -26.08 -36.11
C TYR A 2 34.92 -25.30 -35.68
N GLU A 3 34.57 -24.13 -36.28
CA GLU A 3 34.15 -23.81 -37.69
C GLU A 3 32.76 -24.33 -38.03
N GLN A 4 31.81 -23.36 -38.19
CA GLN A 4 31.25 -22.81 -39.45
C GLN A 4 30.13 -23.65 -40.13
N ARG A 5 29.05 -23.07 -40.42
CA ARG A 5 28.39 -22.65 -41.71
C ARG A 5 26.92 -22.70 -41.53
N ARG A 6 26.18 -21.81 -41.98
CA ARG A 6 25.74 -21.03 -43.14
C ARG A 6 24.26 -21.16 -43.34
N ASP A 7 23.63 -20.02 -43.48
CA ASP A 7 22.77 -19.47 -44.53
C ASP A 7 21.72 -20.38 -45.22
N SER A 8 20.51 -19.86 -45.27
CA SER A 8 19.79 -19.66 -46.53
C SER A 8 18.58 -18.76 -46.39
N SER A 9 18.65 -17.67 -47.10
CA SER A 9 17.61 -16.75 -47.57
C SER A 9 16.63 -17.40 -48.55
N MET A 10 15.36 -16.95 -48.55
CA MET A 10 14.45 -16.87 -49.75
C MET A 10 13.29 -15.93 -49.38
N ASP A 11 13.24 -14.83 -49.94
CA ASP A 11 12.79 -14.16 -51.13
C ASP A 11 11.26 -13.94 -51.21
N PHE A 12 10.98 -12.65 -51.48
CA PHE A 12 9.68 -12.06 -51.80
C PHE A 12 9.10 -12.56 -53.15
N PRO A 13 7.83 -12.28 -53.46
CA PRO A 13 7.57 -11.38 -54.57
C PRO A 13 6.57 -10.27 -54.30
N SER A 14 6.92 -9.12 -54.83
CA SER A 14 6.11 -7.94 -55.10
C SER A 14 5.29 -8.09 -56.38
N ARG A 15 4.11 -7.46 -56.44
CA ARG A 15 3.43 -6.81 -57.57
C ARG A 15 1.96 -6.54 -57.22
N ASN A 16 1.27 -5.51 -57.65
CA ASN A 16 1.48 -4.29 -58.39
C ASN A 16 0.17 -3.48 -58.40
N GLN A 17 0.28 -2.15 -58.38
CA GLN A 17 -0.58 -1.14 -59.06
C GLN A 17 -2.11 -1.20 -58.87
N GLY A 18 -2.75 -0.21 -58.27
CA GLY A 18 -3.06 1.07 -58.83
C GLY A 18 -4.56 1.29 -58.96
N LYS A 19 -5.09 2.33 -58.33
CA LYS A 19 -5.95 3.33 -58.97
C LYS A 19 -6.31 4.44 -57.97
N ALA A 20 -6.13 5.64 -58.44
CA ALA A 20 -6.50 6.90 -57.81
C ALA A 20 -8.02 7.08 -57.75
N GLY A 21 -8.48 7.86 -56.77
CA GLY A 21 -9.82 8.42 -56.81
C GLY A 21 -10.36 8.77 -55.45
N ASP A 22 -10.33 10.00 -55.22
CA ASP A 22 -11.32 10.90 -54.60
C ASP A 22 -11.18 11.29 -53.14
N SER A 23 -10.95 12.59 -53.05
CA SER A 23 -10.94 13.43 -51.87
C SER A 23 -12.35 13.64 -51.32
N SER A 24 -12.63 13.16 -50.12
CA SER A 24 -13.62 13.81 -49.26
C SER A 24 -13.21 13.64 -47.78
N GLY A 25 -12.86 14.78 -47.17
CA GLY A 25 -12.47 14.88 -45.81
C GLY A 25 -13.55 14.38 -44.82
N ARG A 26 -13.25 13.29 -44.14
CA ARG A 26 -13.92 12.92 -42.89
C ARG A 26 -12.93 13.10 -41.77
N ARG A 27 -13.08 14.21 -41.02
CA ARG A 27 -12.50 14.37 -39.68
C ARG A 27 -12.96 13.17 -38.84
N LEU A 28 -12.05 12.27 -38.57
CA LEU A 28 -12.21 11.29 -37.49
C LEU A 28 -12.21 12.04 -36.15
N GLN A 29 -13.41 12.37 -35.68
CA GLN A 29 -13.62 12.70 -34.29
C GLN A 29 -13.37 11.39 -33.50
N THR A 30 -12.20 11.29 -32.89
CA THR A 30 -11.95 10.36 -31.80
C THR A 30 -12.89 10.69 -30.65
N ARG A 31 -14.04 10.05 -30.62
CA ARG A 31 -14.92 10.04 -29.46
C ARG A 31 -14.10 9.43 -28.30
N ARG A 32 -13.58 10.27 -27.41
CA ARG A 32 -13.17 9.88 -26.07
C ARG A 32 -14.36 9.14 -25.45
N ARG A 33 -14.21 7.86 -25.20
CA ARG A 33 -15.13 7.13 -24.32
C ARG A 33 -15.00 7.74 -22.93
N VAL A 34 -15.94 8.56 -22.55
CA VAL A 34 -16.22 8.90 -21.17
C VAL A 34 -16.66 7.59 -20.53
N ALA A 35 -15.94 7.14 -19.52
CA ALA A 35 -16.28 5.95 -18.76
C ALA A 35 -17.69 6.13 -18.17
N SER A 36 -18.55 5.17 -18.48
CA SER A 36 -19.92 5.14 -17.99
C SER A 36 -19.94 4.94 -16.47
N PRO A 37 -20.81 5.66 -15.72
CA PRO A 37 -20.97 5.45 -14.30
C PRO A 37 -21.80 4.18 -14.07
N GLY A 38 -21.16 3.10 -13.66
CA GLY A 38 -21.79 1.83 -13.38
C GLY A 38 -20.77 0.70 -13.24
N HIS A 39 -19.78 0.87 -12.38
CA HIS A 39 -18.89 -0.23 -12.02
C HIS A 39 -19.43 -0.90 -10.76
N ASN A 40 -20.11 -2.04 -10.94
CA ASN A 40 -20.05 -3.08 -9.92
C ASN A 40 -18.58 -3.45 -9.74
N PRO A 41 -18.05 -3.51 -8.49
CA PRO A 41 -16.68 -3.92 -8.29
C PRO A 41 -16.46 -5.28 -8.97
N PRO A 42 -15.38 -5.45 -9.75
CA PRO A 42 -15.11 -6.72 -10.40
C PRO A 42 -14.94 -7.82 -9.35
N PRO A 43 -15.28 -9.09 -9.68
CA PRO A 43 -15.01 -10.19 -8.77
C PRO A 43 -13.52 -10.21 -8.46
N VAL A 44 -13.20 -10.24 -7.16
CA VAL A 44 -11.87 -10.11 -6.58
C VAL A 44 -10.90 -11.09 -7.26
N SER A 45 -10.15 -10.65 -8.25
CA SER A 45 -8.89 -11.28 -8.62
C SER A 45 -7.82 -10.73 -7.68
N VAL A 46 -7.46 -11.53 -6.67
CA VAL A 46 -6.39 -11.25 -5.70
C VAL A 46 -5.03 -11.30 -6.42
N GLN A 47 -4.72 -10.28 -7.22
CA GLN A 47 -3.42 -10.17 -7.89
C GLN A 47 -2.61 -8.93 -7.49
N HIS A 48 -3.15 -8.08 -6.61
CA HIS A 48 -2.37 -7.01 -6.02
C HIS A 48 -1.91 -7.43 -4.61
N TYR A 49 -0.62 -7.48 -4.45
CA TYR A 49 0.10 -7.80 -3.23
C TYR A 49 -0.04 -6.61 -2.27
N GLU A 50 -1.18 -6.55 -1.62
CA GLU A 50 -1.44 -5.53 -0.62
C GLU A 50 -1.01 -6.04 0.75
N ASN A 51 -0.38 -5.17 1.54
CA ASN A 51 0.08 -5.48 2.90
C ASN A 51 -1.08 -5.77 3.86
N PHE A 52 -2.30 -5.76 3.35
CA PHE A 52 -3.52 -5.97 4.09
C PHE A 52 -4.22 -7.26 3.64
N PRO A 53 -4.42 -8.25 4.51
CA PRO A 53 -4.99 -9.54 4.13
C PRO A 53 -6.52 -9.49 4.01
N VAL A 54 -7.04 -8.74 3.04
CA VAL A 54 -8.50 -8.57 2.78
C VAL A 54 -9.20 -9.89 2.50
N ALA A 55 -8.47 -10.84 1.95
CA ALA A 55 -9.00 -12.16 1.59
C ALA A 55 -8.46 -13.28 2.49
N SER A 56 -7.90 -12.94 3.66
CA SER A 56 -7.39 -13.94 4.57
C SER A 56 -8.50 -14.91 5.00
N TRP A 57 -8.25 -16.21 4.78
CA TRP A 57 -9.12 -17.25 5.31
C TRP A 57 -9.11 -17.32 6.86
N LEU A 58 -8.11 -16.67 7.48
CA LEU A 58 -8.00 -16.54 8.94
C LEU A 58 -9.03 -15.52 9.48
N CYS A 59 -9.48 -14.55 8.69
CA CYS A 59 -10.54 -13.62 9.09
C CYS A 59 -11.85 -14.39 9.36
N PRO A 60 -12.47 -14.22 10.54
CA PRO A 60 -13.74 -14.84 10.86
C PRO A 60 -14.83 -14.51 9.82
N PRO A 61 -15.62 -15.47 9.35
CA PRO A 61 -16.63 -15.25 8.32
C PRO A 61 -17.58 -14.08 8.64
N ALA A 62 -17.97 -13.93 9.91
CA ALA A 62 -18.88 -12.86 10.36
C ALA A 62 -18.28 -11.44 10.18
N LEU A 63 -16.96 -11.29 10.24
CA LEU A 63 -16.28 -9.99 10.11
C LEU A 63 -15.86 -9.66 8.67
N ARG A 64 -15.83 -10.65 7.77
CA ARG A 64 -15.40 -10.46 6.37
C ARG A 64 -16.16 -9.36 5.63
N PRO A 65 -17.50 -9.20 5.78
CA PRO A 65 -18.21 -8.10 5.13
C PRO A 65 -17.70 -6.73 5.58
N ALA A 66 -17.51 -6.52 6.89
CA ALA A 66 -17.02 -5.25 7.45
C ALA A 66 -15.56 -4.98 7.02
N VAL A 67 -14.67 -5.98 7.08
CA VAL A 67 -13.28 -5.87 6.62
C VAL A 67 -13.23 -5.49 5.14
N ARG A 68 -14.09 -6.11 4.30
CA ARG A 68 -14.18 -5.79 2.87
C ARG A 68 -14.70 -4.39 2.63
N ALA A 69 -15.68 -3.92 3.42
CA ALA A 69 -16.23 -2.57 3.31
C ALA A 69 -15.15 -1.52 3.64
N ILE A 70 -14.40 -1.70 4.73
CA ILE A 70 -13.24 -0.85 5.09
C ILE A 70 -12.21 -0.84 3.97
N TYR A 71 -11.87 -2.00 3.43
CA TYR A 71 -10.91 -2.11 2.33
C TYR A 71 -11.35 -1.31 1.10
N TRP A 72 -12.57 -1.52 0.60
CA TRP A 72 -13.06 -0.82 -0.58
C TRP A 72 -13.18 0.69 -0.36
N PHE A 73 -13.52 1.11 0.86
CA PHE A 73 -13.49 2.51 1.24
C PHE A 73 -12.07 3.09 1.11
N ALA A 74 -11.09 2.47 1.74
CA ALA A 74 -9.71 2.93 1.70
C ALA A 74 -9.14 2.88 0.27
N ARG A 75 -9.33 1.77 -0.44
CA ARG A 75 -8.83 1.58 -1.81
C ARG A 75 -9.42 2.58 -2.80
N THR A 76 -10.74 2.86 -2.71
CA THR A 76 -11.36 3.84 -3.61
C THR A 76 -10.84 5.26 -3.35
N ALA A 77 -10.60 5.62 -2.10
CA ALA A 77 -10.02 6.93 -1.76
C ALA A 77 -8.56 7.04 -2.23
N ASP A 78 -7.77 5.98 -2.07
CA ASP A 78 -6.41 5.85 -2.58
C ASP A 78 -6.37 6.01 -4.11
N ASP A 79 -7.24 5.30 -4.85
CA ASP A 79 -7.35 5.43 -6.31
C ASP A 79 -7.73 6.85 -6.74
N ILE A 80 -8.60 7.55 -6.00
CA ILE A 80 -8.93 8.95 -6.25
C ILE A 80 -7.70 9.84 -6.06
N ALA A 81 -6.92 9.60 -4.99
CA ALA A 81 -5.73 10.39 -4.68
C ALA A 81 -4.62 10.19 -5.70
N ASP A 82 -4.49 8.99 -6.28
CA ASP A 82 -3.22 8.49 -6.78
C ASP A 82 -3.24 8.04 -8.24
N GLU A 83 -4.38 7.57 -8.77
CA GLU A 83 -4.45 6.98 -10.11
C GLU A 83 -4.84 7.98 -11.21
N GLY A 84 -4.20 7.78 -12.39
CA GLY A 84 -4.49 8.53 -13.63
C GLY A 84 -3.87 9.93 -13.67
N ASP A 85 -4.18 10.69 -14.73
CA ASP A 85 -3.63 12.02 -15.01
C ASP A 85 -4.54 13.17 -14.51
N THR A 86 -5.39 12.91 -13.51
CA THR A 86 -6.33 13.91 -13.00
C THR A 86 -5.58 14.99 -12.23
N PRO A 87 -5.84 16.31 -12.47
CA PRO A 87 -5.21 17.39 -11.72
C PRO A 87 -5.47 17.30 -10.22
N ALA A 88 -4.49 17.69 -9.40
CA ALA A 88 -4.57 17.65 -7.93
C ALA A 88 -5.83 18.35 -7.38
N ALA A 89 -6.19 19.52 -7.91
CA ALA A 89 -7.41 20.24 -7.49
C ALA A 89 -8.69 19.43 -7.72
N THR A 90 -8.77 18.68 -8.83
CA THR A 90 -9.92 17.81 -9.13
C THR A 90 -9.94 16.61 -8.19
N ARG A 91 -8.77 16.01 -7.88
CA ARG A 91 -8.67 14.90 -6.90
C ARG A 91 -9.12 15.35 -5.52
N GLN A 92 -8.69 16.54 -5.07
CA GLN A 92 -9.12 17.14 -3.81
C GLN A 92 -10.63 17.38 -3.76
N ALA A 93 -11.24 17.90 -4.83
CA ALA A 93 -12.68 18.07 -4.92
C ALA A 93 -13.43 16.72 -4.81
N LEU A 94 -12.90 15.67 -5.49
CA LEU A 94 -13.47 14.32 -5.41
C LEU A 94 -13.35 13.71 -4.02
N LEU A 95 -12.22 13.90 -3.32
CA LEU A 95 -12.05 13.45 -1.94
C LEU A 95 -12.96 14.22 -0.97
N ALA A 96 -13.17 15.54 -1.19
CA ALA A 96 -14.14 16.30 -0.43
C ALA A 96 -15.57 15.78 -0.60
N ASP A 97 -16.01 15.46 -1.83
CA ASP A 97 -17.31 14.85 -2.10
C ASP A 97 -17.40 13.45 -1.44
N TYR A 98 -16.32 12.68 -1.49
CA TYR A 98 -16.22 11.35 -0.87
C TYR A 98 -16.34 11.42 0.66
N ARG A 99 -15.77 12.47 1.28
CA ARG A 99 -15.89 12.77 2.71
C ARG A 99 -17.34 13.13 3.10
N VAL A 100 -18.08 13.82 2.24
CA VAL A 100 -19.52 14.08 2.45
C VAL A 100 -20.29 12.76 2.49
N ASP A 101 -19.99 11.81 1.61
CA ASP A 101 -20.65 10.50 1.62
C ASP A 101 -20.25 9.66 2.84
N LEU A 102 -19.04 9.81 3.39
CA LEU A 102 -18.66 9.22 4.68
C LEU A 102 -19.53 9.78 5.82
N ALA A 103 -19.76 11.09 5.86
CA ALA A 103 -20.61 11.71 6.87
C ALA A 103 -22.07 11.20 6.78
N LYS A 104 -22.61 11.06 5.57
CA LYS A 104 -23.94 10.45 5.35
C LYS A 104 -23.99 8.99 5.81
N ALA A 105 -22.98 8.19 5.46
CA ALA A 105 -22.90 6.80 5.90
C ALA A 105 -22.88 6.68 7.43
N ALA A 106 -22.24 7.61 8.13
CA ALA A 106 -22.17 7.67 9.59
C ALA A 106 -23.54 8.01 10.23
N THR A 107 -24.38 8.82 9.56
CA THR A 107 -25.74 9.20 10.04
C THR A 107 -26.84 8.28 9.51
N GLY A 108 -26.51 7.33 8.63
CA GLY A 108 -27.48 6.44 8.01
C GLY A 108 -28.23 7.07 6.82
N GLU A 109 -27.77 8.21 6.32
CA GLU A 109 -28.27 8.82 5.12
C GLU A 109 -27.74 8.14 3.84
N PRO A 110 -28.50 8.15 2.74
CA PRO A 110 -28.06 7.51 1.50
C PRO A 110 -26.86 8.24 0.89
N ALA A 111 -25.85 7.49 0.50
CA ALA A 111 -24.70 8.00 -0.23
C ALA A 111 -25.09 8.43 -1.65
N SER A 112 -24.23 9.23 -2.29
CA SER A 112 -24.37 9.61 -3.69
C SER A 112 -24.40 8.37 -4.60
N ALA A 113 -25.05 8.49 -5.76
CA ALA A 113 -25.11 7.40 -6.74
C ALA A 113 -23.71 6.97 -7.22
N ARG A 114 -22.75 7.90 -7.18
CA ARG A 114 -21.37 7.67 -7.67
C ARG A 114 -20.62 6.58 -6.88
N TRP A 115 -20.74 6.59 -5.55
CA TRP A 115 -20.01 5.68 -4.66
C TRP A 115 -20.91 4.79 -3.81
N ARG A 116 -22.17 4.64 -4.24
CA ARG A 116 -23.17 3.82 -3.53
C ARG A 116 -22.64 2.44 -3.20
N GLY A 117 -21.99 1.76 -4.15
CA GLY A 117 -21.43 0.41 -3.97
C GLY A 117 -20.36 0.30 -2.90
N VAL A 118 -19.70 1.41 -2.53
CA VAL A 118 -18.70 1.48 -1.44
C VAL A 118 -19.38 1.86 -0.12
N PHE A 119 -20.23 2.90 -0.12
CA PHE A 119 -20.77 3.45 1.11
C PHE A 119 -21.96 2.70 1.69
N GLU A 120 -22.78 2.01 0.88
CA GLU A 120 -23.86 1.17 1.43
C GLU A 120 -23.32 0.03 2.33
N PRO A 121 -22.33 -0.79 1.87
CA PRO A 121 -21.71 -1.77 2.74
C PRO A 121 -20.97 -1.16 3.94
N LEU A 122 -20.36 0.03 3.77
CA LEU A 122 -19.66 0.71 4.85
C LEU A 122 -20.63 1.23 5.91
N ALA A 123 -21.76 1.83 5.52
CA ALA A 123 -22.80 2.30 6.45
C ALA A 123 -23.36 1.12 7.27
N GLU A 124 -23.56 -0.03 6.64
CA GLU A 124 -23.97 -1.24 7.35
C GLU A 124 -22.91 -1.70 8.36
N ALA A 125 -21.62 -1.70 7.96
CA ALA A 125 -20.51 -2.05 8.84
C ALA A 125 -20.36 -1.07 10.01
N ILE A 126 -20.50 0.24 9.76
CA ILE A 126 -20.49 1.29 10.81
C ILE A 126 -21.60 1.01 11.82
N ARG A 127 -22.81 0.78 11.37
CA ARG A 127 -23.97 0.53 12.24
C ARG A 127 -23.85 -0.78 13.00
N ALA A 128 -23.50 -1.89 12.31
CA ALA A 128 -23.46 -3.22 12.89
C ALA A 128 -22.35 -3.41 13.93
N HIS A 129 -21.23 -2.72 13.72
CA HIS A 129 -20.04 -2.88 14.55
C HIS A 129 -19.64 -1.60 15.31
N ALA A 130 -20.45 -0.54 15.26
CA ALA A 130 -20.13 0.77 15.85
C ALA A 130 -18.71 1.25 15.45
N LEU A 131 -18.35 1.14 14.16
CA LEU A 131 -17.01 1.50 13.70
C LEU A 131 -16.70 2.96 14.03
N PRO A 132 -15.51 3.25 14.56
CA PRO A 132 -15.09 4.61 14.90
C PRO A 132 -14.82 5.44 13.63
N VAL A 133 -15.80 6.22 13.21
CA VAL A 133 -15.76 7.09 12.02
C VAL A 133 -14.53 8.01 11.97
N PRO A 134 -14.01 8.54 13.11
CA PRO A 134 -12.77 9.33 13.09
C PRO A 134 -11.57 8.61 12.48
N LEU A 135 -11.47 7.27 12.60
CA LEU A 135 -10.41 6.51 11.97
C LEU A 135 -10.54 6.46 10.44
N LEU A 136 -11.77 6.39 9.94
CA LEU A 136 -12.05 6.47 8.49
C LEU A 136 -11.77 7.88 7.96
N SER A 137 -12.09 8.94 8.75
CA SER A 137 -11.76 10.31 8.39
C SER A 137 -10.25 10.56 8.33
N ALA A 138 -9.49 9.99 9.27
CA ALA A 138 -8.03 10.10 9.28
C ALA A 138 -7.38 9.53 8.01
N LEU A 139 -7.92 8.42 7.47
CA LEU A 139 -7.47 7.88 6.17
C LEU A 139 -7.69 8.91 5.04
N LEU A 140 -8.83 9.61 5.03
CA LEU A 140 -9.09 10.64 4.02
C LEU A 140 -8.14 11.82 4.16
N ASP A 141 -7.76 12.22 5.39
CA ASP A 141 -6.78 13.27 5.64
C ASP A 141 -5.43 12.91 5.00
N ALA A 142 -5.00 11.64 5.13
CA ALA A 142 -3.77 11.16 4.51
C ALA A 142 -3.87 11.16 2.97
N PHE A 143 -4.96 10.67 2.40
CA PHE A 143 -5.16 10.66 0.93
C PHE A 143 -5.27 12.07 0.35
N GLU A 144 -5.86 13.03 1.08
CA GLU A 144 -5.85 14.45 0.69
C GLU A 144 -4.42 15.04 0.68
N GLU A 145 -3.57 14.64 1.65
CA GLU A 145 -2.15 15.00 1.68
C GLU A 145 -1.40 14.43 0.48
N ASP A 146 -1.65 13.16 0.12
CA ASP A 146 -1.01 12.51 -1.03
C ASP A 146 -1.25 13.24 -2.35
N THR A 147 -2.40 13.92 -2.51
CA THR A 147 -2.67 14.73 -3.72
C THR A 147 -1.69 15.87 -3.91
N ARG A 148 -0.99 16.33 -2.85
CA ARG A 148 -0.04 17.45 -2.86
C ARG A 148 1.41 17.00 -2.80
N HIS A 149 1.66 15.88 -2.26
CA HIS A 149 2.93 15.17 -2.02
C HIS A 149 4.18 16.08 -1.96
N ALA A 150 4.33 16.82 -0.85
CA ALA A 150 5.46 17.74 -0.65
C ALA A 150 6.74 17.07 -0.10
N GLY A 151 6.71 15.75 0.13
CA GLY A 151 7.76 15.00 0.84
C GLY A 151 7.85 15.37 2.33
N TYR A 152 8.71 14.67 3.07
CA TYR A 152 8.79 14.75 4.53
C TYR A 152 10.10 15.37 4.99
N ALA A 153 10.04 16.27 5.98
CA ALA A 153 11.22 16.93 6.52
C ALA A 153 12.10 15.92 7.28
N ASP A 154 11.49 15.12 8.12
CA ASP A 154 12.15 14.19 9.04
C ASP A 154 11.26 12.96 9.33
N ARG A 155 11.77 12.05 10.16
CA ARG A 155 11.07 10.82 10.56
C ARG A 155 9.79 11.10 11.35
N ALA A 156 9.72 12.18 12.13
CA ALA A 156 8.53 12.53 12.90
C ALA A 156 7.37 12.93 11.98
N ALA A 157 7.65 13.75 10.96
CA ALA A 157 6.67 14.12 9.94
C ALA A 157 6.14 12.90 9.17
N LEU A 158 7.01 11.95 8.82
CA LEU A 158 6.60 10.72 8.15
C LEU A 158 5.80 9.78 9.08
N LEU A 159 6.13 9.70 10.36
CA LEU A 159 5.33 8.94 11.33
C LEU A 159 3.95 9.57 11.57
N ASP A 160 3.85 10.89 11.56
CA ASP A 160 2.57 11.59 11.63
C ASP A 160 1.68 11.20 10.45
N TYR A 161 2.23 11.18 9.22
CA TYR A 161 1.53 10.65 8.05
C TYR A 161 1.12 9.17 8.25
N CYS A 162 2.01 8.29 8.71
CA CYS A 162 1.70 6.88 8.98
C CYS A 162 0.58 6.72 10.03
N SER A 163 0.48 7.64 10.99
CA SER A 163 -0.57 7.64 12.01
C SER A 163 -1.97 7.84 11.42
N ARG A 164 -2.06 8.47 10.25
CA ARG A 164 -3.32 8.75 9.51
C ARG A 164 -3.53 7.80 8.32
N SER A 165 -2.47 7.32 7.68
CA SER A 165 -2.55 6.46 6.48
C SER A 165 -2.57 4.96 6.79
N ALA A 166 -1.91 4.51 7.87
CA ALA A 166 -1.73 3.08 8.18
C ALA A 166 -2.34 2.66 9.53
N SER A 167 -2.06 3.39 10.61
CA SER A 167 -2.54 3.05 11.96
C SER A 167 -4.06 2.90 12.06
N PRO A 168 -4.90 3.72 11.37
CA PRO A 168 -6.34 3.59 11.45
C PRO A 168 -6.84 2.21 11.00
N ILE A 169 -6.21 1.60 10.00
CA ILE A 169 -6.57 0.25 9.54
C ILE A 169 -6.37 -0.78 10.65
N GLY A 170 -5.20 -0.77 11.31
CA GLY A 170 -4.94 -1.66 12.44
C GLY A 170 -5.93 -1.47 13.58
N ARG A 171 -6.23 -0.23 13.94
CA ARG A 171 -7.20 0.12 14.98
C ARG A 171 -8.63 -0.30 14.64
N LEU A 172 -9.07 -0.15 13.38
CA LEU A 172 -10.37 -0.63 12.90
C LEU A 172 -10.47 -2.15 13.01
N LEU A 173 -9.39 -2.87 12.66
CA LEU A 173 -9.35 -4.33 12.81
C LEU A 173 -9.39 -4.76 14.28
N LEU A 174 -8.61 -4.14 15.16
CA LEU A 174 -8.67 -4.40 16.59
C LEU A 174 -10.08 -4.15 17.14
N HIS A 175 -10.72 -3.06 16.73
CA HIS A 175 -12.09 -2.73 17.11
C HIS A 175 -13.08 -3.82 16.68
N LEU A 176 -13.04 -4.29 15.43
CA LEU A 176 -13.89 -5.38 14.93
C LEU A 176 -13.71 -6.69 15.72
N HIS A 177 -12.53 -6.90 16.29
CA HIS A 177 -12.24 -8.06 17.12
C HIS A 177 -12.50 -7.83 18.62
N GLY A 178 -13.04 -6.67 19.02
CA GLY A 178 -13.28 -6.33 20.42
C GLY A 178 -12.02 -6.12 21.24
N LEU A 179 -10.88 -5.78 20.62
CA LEU A 179 -9.59 -5.62 21.25
C LEU A 179 -9.32 -4.13 21.50
N HIS A 180 -9.65 -3.64 22.71
CA HIS A 180 -9.58 -2.22 23.04
C HIS A 180 -8.43 -1.87 23.99
N ASP A 181 -7.55 -2.81 24.31
CA ASP A 181 -6.41 -2.60 25.20
C ASP A 181 -5.41 -1.58 24.58
N ALA A 182 -5.03 -0.56 25.35
CA ALA A 182 -4.15 0.52 24.90
C ALA A 182 -2.75 0.04 24.51
N ARG A 183 -2.25 -1.06 25.10
CA ARG A 183 -0.97 -1.66 24.72
C ARG A 183 -1.07 -2.31 23.36
N LEU A 184 -2.16 -3.07 23.09
CA LEU A 184 -2.40 -3.67 21.80
C LEU A 184 -2.56 -2.62 20.71
N GLN A 185 -3.23 -1.49 21.02
CA GLN A 185 -3.35 -0.37 20.07
C GLN A 185 -1.99 0.22 19.72
N ARG A 186 -1.15 0.53 20.70
CA ARG A 186 0.22 1.03 20.44
C ARG A 186 1.06 0.05 19.64
N GLN A 187 0.99 -1.24 19.95
CA GLN A 187 1.71 -2.27 19.21
C GLN A 187 1.19 -2.42 17.77
N SER A 188 -0.12 -2.30 17.57
CA SER A 188 -0.74 -2.27 16.24
C SER A 188 -0.27 -1.06 15.44
N ASP A 189 -0.25 0.12 16.03
CA ASP A 189 0.24 1.35 15.38
C ASP A 189 1.70 1.21 14.94
N ALA A 190 2.55 0.63 15.79
CA ALA A 190 3.95 0.36 15.47
C ALA A 190 4.09 -0.63 14.30
N VAL A 191 3.30 -1.72 14.29
CA VAL A 191 3.28 -2.69 13.15
C VAL A 191 2.80 -2.02 11.87
N CYS A 192 1.70 -1.26 11.93
CA CYS A 192 1.14 -0.58 10.75
C CYS A 192 2.11 0.45 10.17
N SER A 193 2.71 1.28 11.04
CA SER A 193 3.74 2.25 10.61
C SER A 193 4.95 1.54 10.02
N ALA A 194 5.44 0.47 10.65
CA ALA A 194 6.55 -0.32 10.13
C ALA A 194 6.24 -0.92 8.75
N LEU A 195 5.04 -1.46 8.54
CA LEU A 195 4.62 -2.00 7.25
C LEU A 195 4.59 -0.92 6.17
N GLN A 196 4.07 0.26 6.50
CA GLN A 196 4.03 1.39 5.58
C GLN A 196 5.45 1.84 5.19
N LEU A 197 6.35 1.99 6.16
CA LEU A 197 7.76 2.30 5.91
C LEU A 197 8.44 1.21 5.07
N ILE A 198 8.20 -0.07 5.37
CA ILE A 198 8.74 -1.19 4.59
C ILE A 198 8.29 -1.12 3.13
N ASN A 199 7.03 -0.77 2.88
CA ASN A 199 6.54 -0.53 1.53
C ASN A 199 7.30 0.59 0.82
N PHE A 200 7.46 1.73 1.47
CA PHE A 200 8.20 2.84 0.90
C PHE A 200 9.64 2.44 0.55
N TRP A 201 10.33 1.73 1.45
CA TRP A 201 11.71 1.27 1.20
C TRP A 201 11.80 0.16 0.16
N GLN A 202 10.74 -0.63 0.01
CA GLN A 202 10.62 -1.63 -1.05
C GLN A 202 10.44 -0.99 -2.42
N ASP A 203 9.67 0.10 -2.50
CA ASP A 203 9.14 0.67 -3.74
C ASP A 203 9.89 1.92 -4.23
N LEU A 204 11.05 2.29 -3.65
CA LEU A 204 11.87 3.46 -4.02
C LEU A 204 12.12 3.58 -5.53
N SER A 205 12.40 2.46 -6.22
CA SER A 205 12.61 2.46 -7.68
C SER A 205 11.35 2.67 -8.51
N ILE A 206 10.17 2.63 -7.90
CA ILE A 206 8.86 2.76 -8.55
C ILE A 206 8.23 4.12 -8.21
N ASP A 207 8.25 4.50 -6.93
CA ASP A 207 7.54 5.68 -6.43
C ASP A 207 8.27 6.98 -6.76
N LEU A 208 9.58 7.02 -6.59
CA LEU A 208 10.34 8.22 -6.87
C LEU A 208 10.24 8.72 -8.33
N PRO A 209 10.30 7.86 -9.37
CA PRO A 209 10.06 8.29 -10.74
C PRO A 209 8.64 8.84 -10.99
N ARG A 210 7.68 8.49 -10.12
CA ARG A 210 6.30 9.00 -10.15
C ARG A 210 6.12 10.29 -9.35
N GLY A 211 7.21 10.82 -8.76
CA GLY A 211 7.17 12.02 -7.93
C GLY A 211 6.76 11.78 -6.48
N ARG A 212 6.70 10.51 -6.02
CA ARG A 212 6.37 10.15 -4.64
C ARG A 212 7.64 9.90 -3.84
N ASP A 213 8.04 10.88 -3.06
CA ASP A 213 9.24 10.82 -2.23
C ASP A 213 8.88 10.73 -0.74
N TYR A 214 8.90 9.53 -0.20
CA TYR A 214 8.65 9.26 1.22
C TYR A 214 9.94 9.23 2.05
N VAL A 215 11.12 9.46 1.45
CA VAL A 215 12.38 9.48 2.20
C VAL A 215 12.48 10.78 3.00
N PRO A 216 12.67 10.73 4.33
CA PRO A 216 12.87 11.94 5.12
C PRO A 216 14.11 12.70 4.63
N ARG A 217 13.97 14.00 4.39
CA ARG A 217 15.08 14.85 3.91
C ARG A 217 16.25 14.88 4.89
N SER A 218 15.97 14.83 6.20
CA SER A 218 17.00 14.74 7.23
C SER A 218 17.85 13.49 7.09
N ASP A 219 17.25 12.34 6.78
CA ASP A 219 17.97 11.07 6.60
C ASP A 219 18.86 11.11 5.35
N ALA A 220 18.33 11.60 4.23
CA ALA A 220 19.14 11.78 3.02
C ALA A 220 20.33 12.73 3.26
N ALA A 221 20.10 13.85 3.96
CA ALA A 221 21.13 14.82 4.30
C ALA A 221 22.22 14.22 5.24
N ALA A 222 21.84 13.38 6.20
CA ALA A 222 22.78 12.69 7.09
C ALA A 222 23.76 11.79 6.33
N HIS A 223 23.36 11.29 5.15
CA HIS A 223 24.21 10.52 4.23
C HIS A 223 24.84 11.40 3.11
N ALA A 224 24.83 12.73 3.26
CA ALA A 224 25.36 13.68 2.27
C ALA A 224 24.82 13.43 0.85
N THR A 225 23.53 13.07 0.73
CA THR A 225 22.87 12.73 -0.55
C THR A 225 21.45 13.30 -0.63
N THR A 226 20.82 13.12 -1.78
CA THR A 226 19.40 13.36 -2.04
C THR A 226 18.79 12.15 -2.74
N THR A 227 17.48 11.98 -2.68
CA THR A 227 16.77 10.90 -3.40
C THR A 227 17.01 10.94 -4.91
N ALA A 228 17.11 12.15 -5.49
CA ALA A 228 17.46 12.33 -6.90
C ALA A 228 18.89 11.86 -7.22
N GLN A 229 19.86 12.05 -6.33
CA GLN A 229 21.20 11.51 -6.47
C GLN A 229 21.21 9.98 -6.32
N CYS A 230 20.46 9.45 -5.35
CA CYS A 230 20.31 8.01 -5.14
C CYS A 230 19.68 7.31 -6.37
N LEU A 231 18.71 7.92 -7.04
CA LEU A 231 18.15 7.38 -8.29
C LEU A 231 19.17 7.32 -9.43
N ARG A 232 20.04 8.35 -9.54
CA ARG A 232 21.10 8.36 -10.56
C ARG A 232 22.23 7.37 -10.25
N ALA A 233 22.51 7.14 -8.97
CA ALA A 233 23.57 6.24 -8.51
C ALA A 233 23.03 5.23 -7.47
N PRO A 234 22.11 4.33 -7.87
CA PRO A 234 21.32 3.50 -6.94
C PRO A 234 22.16 2.44 -6.18
N ARG A 235 23.40 2.23 -6.61
CA ARG A 235 24.36 1.30 -5.98
C ARG A 235 25.55 1.99 -5.34
N ALA A 236 25.56 3.33 -5.26
CA ALA A 236 26.57 4.06 -4.53
C ALA A 236 26.51 3.76 -3.03
N ASP A 237 27.63 3.91 -2.34
CA ASP A 237 27.70 3.59 -0.90
C ASP A 237 26.75 4.47 -0.07
N ALA A 238 26.64 5.77 -0.41
CA ALA A 238 25.67 6.67 0.24
C ALA A 238 24.23 6.22 0.06
N SER A 239 23.84 5.78 -1.17
CA SER A 239 22.50 5.26 -1.45
C SER A 239 22.20 4.00 -0.64
N ARG A 240 23.16 3.08 -0.54
CA ARG A 240 23.04 1.84 0.24
C ARG A 240 23.00 2.11 1.74
N ALA A 241 23.85 3.04 2.22
CA ALA A 241 23.90 3.42 3.62
C ALA A 241 22.57 4.04 4.07
N LEU A 242 21.99 4.95 3.28
CA LEU A 242 20.67 5.53 3.51
C LEU A 242 19.60 4.43 3.62
N VAL A 243 19.49 3.54 2.64
CA VAL A 243 18.48 2.46 2.67
C VAL A 243 18.71 1.53 3.85
N ARG A 244 19.94 1.25 4.24
CA ARG A 244 20.26 0.44 5.42
C ARG A 244 19.69 1.05 6.68
N ASP A 245 19.87 2.35 6.89
CA ASP A 245 19.39 3.05 8.10
C ASP A 245 17.86 3.16 8.11
N LEU A 246 17.25 3.41 6.95
CA LEU A 246 15.79 3.40 6.80
C LEU A 246 15.20 2.01 7.11
N CYS A 247 15.84 0.94 6.64
CA CYS A 247 15.43 -0.43 6.94
C CYS A 247 15.64 -0.79 8.42
N ALA A 248 16.70 -0.31 9.05
CA ALA A 248 16.93 -0.49 10.48
C ALA A 248 15.82 0.16 11.30
N TRP A 249 15.47 1.39 11.00
CA TRP A 249 14.35 2.10 11.64
C TRP A 249 13.00 1.37 11.48
N ALA A 250 12.65 0.94 10.27
CA ALA A 250 11.42 0.18 10.05
C ALA A 250 11.43 -1.18 10.80
N ARG A 251 12.60 -1.80 10.93
CA ARG A 251 12.79 -3.05 11.71
C ARG A 251 12.57 -2.80 13.21
N GLU A 252 13.10 -1.72 13.77
CA GLU A 252 12.90 -1.35 15.17
C GLU A 252 11.42 -1.19 15.49
N LEU A 253 10.68 -0.41 14.71
CA LEU A 253 9.23 -0.25 14.85
C LEU A 253 8.48 -1.58 14.72
N MET A 254 8.85 -2.42 13.76
CA MET A 254 8.24 -3.74 13.59
C MET A 254 8.47 -4.62 14.83
N LEU A 255 9.66 -4.60 15.40
CA LEU A 255 9.99 -5.39 16.59
C LEU A 255 9.32 -4.84 17.87
N GLU A 256 9.14 -3.51 17.95
CA GLU A 256 8.35 -2.88 19.02
C GLU A 256 6.89 -3.36 19.00
N GLY A 257 6.29 -3.42 17.80
CA GLY A 257 4.91 -3.85 17.64
C GLY A 257 4.71 -5.37 17.63
N ALA A 258 5.74 -6.16 17.28
CA ALA A 258 5.65 -7.61 17.10
C ALA A 258 5.02 -8.39 18.27
N PRO A 259 5.17 -7.99 19.55
CA PRO A 259 4.52 -8.67 20.67
C PRO A 259 2.99 -8.75 20.58
N ILE A 260 2.33 -7.93 19.78
CA ILE A 260 0.88 -8.05 19.55
C ILE A 260 0.50 -9.43 18.98
N ALA A 261 1.33 -9.98 18.08
CA ALA A 261 1.01 -11.18 17.34
C ALA A 261 0.82 -12.43 18.24
N PRO A 262 1.72 -12.73 19.19
CA PRO A 262 1.48 -13.80 20.16
C PRO A 262 0.54 -13.41 21.30
N ALA A 263 0.30 -12.12 21.57
CA ALA A 263 -0.60 -11.67 22.62
C ALA A 263 -2.08 -11.82 22.25
N VAL A 264 -2.42 -11.71 20.96
CA VAL A 264 -3.78 -11.88 20.46
C VAL A 264 -4.05 -13.36 20.21
N PRO A 265 -5.10 -13.96 20.86
CA PRO A 265 -5.40 -15.37 20.69
C PRO A 265 -6.08 -15.70 19.35
N GLY A 266 -6.11 -16.97 19.01
CA GLY A 266 -6.90 -17.50 17.91
C GLY A 266 -6.37 -17.10 16.51
N ARG A 267 -7.28 -17.05 15.54
CA ARG A 267 -6.95 -16.82 14.12
C ARG A 267 -6.28 -15.46 13.88
N VAL A 268 -6.71 -14.43 14.59
CA VAL A 268 -6.18 -13.06 14.45
C VAL A 268 -4.70 -13.01 14.85
N GLY A 269 -4.34 -13.65 15.98
CA GLY A 269 -2.94 -13.73 16.39
C GLY A 269 -2.07 -14.46 15.36
N TRP A 270 -2.60 -15.48 14.69
CA TRP A 270 -1.92 -16.15 13.59
C TRP A 270 -1.74 -15.23 12.38
N GLU A 271 -2.78 -14.49 12.01
CA GLU A 271 -2.71 -13.51 10.93
C GLU A 271 -1.63 -12.45 11.20
N LEU A 272 -1.63 -11.87 12.42
CA LEU A 272 -0.61 -10.92 12.84
C LEU A 272 0.81 -11.49 12.80
N ARG A 273 1.01 -12.77 13.13
CA ARG A 273 2.32 -13.44 13.00
C ARG A 273 2.79 -13.47 11.55
N PHE A 274 1.90 -13.81 10.61
CA PHE A 274 2.24 -13.79 9.18
C PHE A 274 2.55 -12.38 8.70
N VAL A 275 1.78 -11.39 9.13
CA VAL A 275 1.99 -9.97 8.79
C VAL A 275 3.37 -9.49 9.28
N VAL A 276 3.70 -9.69 10.55
CA VAL A 276 5.00 -9.31 11.13
C VAL A 276 6.16 -10.01 10.41
N GLN A 277 6.06 -11.35 10.22
CA GLN A 277 7.11 -12.11 9.54
C GLN A 277 7.22 -11.75 8.06
N GLY A 278 6.12 -11.39 7.41
CA GLY A 278 6.09 -10.88 6.03
C GLY A 278 6.89 -9.59 5.88
N GLY A 279 6.63 -8.60 6.73
CA GLY A 279 7.37 -7.34 6.75
C GLY A 279 8.87 -7.55 7.03
N LEU A 280 9.21 -8.33 8.05
CA LEU A 280 10.60 -8.68 8.35
C LEU A 280 11.28 -9.43 7.19
N ARG A 281 10.54 -10.23 6.44
CA ARG A 281 11.06 -10.94 5.27
C ARG A 281 11.38 -10.00 4.11
N ILE A 282 10.54 -8.97 3.87
CA ILE A 282 10.84 -7.93 2.87
C ILE A 282 12.13 -7.19 3.24
N LEU A 283 12.29 -6.78 4.51
CA LEU A 283 13.53 -6.15 4.97
C LEU A 283 14.75 -7.04 4.75
N ALA A 284 14.66 -8.34 5.07
CA ALA A 284 15.74 -9.29 4.80
C ALA A 284 16.06 -9.42 3.30
N LYS A 285 15.07 -9.26 2.42
CA LYS A 285 15.30 -9.25 0.96
C LYS A 285 15.98 -7.97 0.48
N ILE A 286 15.62 -6.80 1.02
CA ILE A 286 16.32 -5.54 0.76
C ILE A 286 17.80 -5.68 1.18
N GLU A 287 18.06 -6.24 2.36
CA GLU A 287 19.40 -6.51 2.87
C GLU A 287 20.19 -7.48 1.96
N SER A 288 19.56 -8.59 1.52
CA SER A 288 20.17 -9.54 0.60
C SER A 288 20.53 -8.96 -0.78
N MET A 289 19.88 -7.85 -1.16
CA MET A 289 20.21 -7.06 -2.35
C MET A 289 21.27 -6.00 -2.09
N ASN A 290 21.94 -6.05 -0.94
CA ASN A 290 22.87 -5.02 -0.49
C ASN A 290 22.23 -3.62 -0.49
N PHE A 291 20.98 -3.53 0.02
CA PHE A 291 20.19 -2.30 0.17
C PHE A 291 19.96 -1.51 -1.13
N ALA A 292 19.91 -2.20 -2.26
CA ALA A 292 19.81 -1.56 -3.58
C ALA A 292 18.34 -1.35 -4.05
N SER A 293 17.41 -0.92 -3.17
CA SER A 293 16.00 -0.69 -3.51
C SER A 293 15.79 0.45 -4.50
N PHE A 294 16.69 1.42 -4.57
CA PHE A 294 16.67 2.45 -5.63
C PHE A 294 16.89 1.86 -7.03
N ALA A 295 17.54 0.67 -7.13
CA ALA A 295 17.79 0.03 -8.41
C ALA A 295 16.65 -0.89 -8.86
N ARG A 296 15.99 -1.57 -7.92
CA ARG A 296 14.91 -2.51 -8.22
C ARG A 296 14.09 -2.85 -6.99
N ARG A 297 12.81 -3.16 -7.19
CA ARG A 297 11.89 -3.64 -6.17
C ARG A 297 12.17 -5.10 -5.79
N PRO A 298 12.40 -5.45 -4.49
CA PRO A 298 12.39 -6.83 -4.03
C PRO A 298 10.97 -7.42 -4.06
N ARG A 299 10.88 -8.73 -4.32
CA ARG A 299 9.60 -9.46 -4.35
C ARG A 299 9.69 -10.72 -3.52
N LEU A 300 8.59 -11.11 -2.88
CA LEU A 300 8.48 -12.42 -2.23
C LEU A 300 8.24 -13.51 -3.28
N HIS A 301 8.80 -14.69 -3.03
CA HIS A 301 8.64 -15.88 -3.84
C HIS A 301 8.10 -17.03 -2.97
N ALA A 302 7.73 -18.17 -3.56
CA ALA A 302 7.14 -19.29 -2.86
C ALA A 302 7.96 -19.76 -1.62
N VAL A 303 9.29 -19.77 -1.74
CA VAL A 303 10.20 -20.12 -0.61
C VAL A 303 10.08 -19.10 0.53
N ASP A 304 9.86 -17.82 0.21
CA ASP A 304 9.69 -16.79 1.25
C ASP A 304 8.43 -17.03 2.07
N HIS A 305 7.32 -17.45 1.44
CA HIS A 305 6.08 -17.79 2.14
C HIS A 305 6.26 -19.00 3.08
N LEU A 306 7.02 -20.02 2.67
CA LEU A 306 7.37 -21.13 3.55
C LEU A 306 8.16 -20.65 4.77
N LEU A 307 9.18 -19.81 4.57
CA LEU A 307 10.00 -19.26 5.65
C LEU A 307 9.17 -18.39 6.60
N ILE A 308 8.26 -17.55 6.06
CA ILE A 308 7.31 -16.75 6.86
C ILE A 308 6.47 -17.69 7.73
N GLY A 309 5.91 -18.77 7.17
CA GLY A 309 5.13 -19.76 7.89
C GLY A 309 5.92 -20.42 9.05
N LEU A 310 7.13 -20.89 8.77
CA LEU A 310 8.00 -21.51 9.78
C LEU A 310 8.36 -20.53 10.91
N ARG A 311 8.67 -19.28 10.59
CA ARG A 311 8.97 -18.24 11.59
C ARG A 311 7.72 -17.84 12.40
N ALA A 312 6.55 -17.80 11.79
CA ALA A 312 5.29 -17.54 12.47
C ALA A 312 5.00 -18.59 13.56
N LEU A 313 5.34 -19.87 13.32
CA LEU A 313 5.21 -20.96 14.29
C LEU A 313 6.10 -20.76 15.53
N THR A 314 7.27 -20.14 15.38
CA THR A 314 8.25 -19.96 16.46
C THR A 314 8.05 -18.68 17.27
N MET A 315 7.12 -17.79 16.88
CA MET A 315 6.82 -16.57 17.64
C MET A 315 6.14 -16.94 18.97
N ARG A 316 6.85 -16.72 20.08
CA ARG A 316 6.35 -16.98 21.43
C ARG A 316 5.77 -15.70 22.05
N PRO A 317 4.77 -15.81 22.95
CA PRO A 317 4.36 -14.69 23.79
C PRO A 317 5.57 -14.16 24.58
N SER A 318 5.84 -12.88 24.51
CA SER A 318 6.77 -12.25 25.44
C SER A 318 6.13 -12.29 26.83
N LEU A 319 6.82 -12.86 27.82
CA LEU A 319 6.40 -12.74 29.21
C LEU A 319 6.27 -11.24 29.55
N PRO A 320 5.21 -10.85 30.29
CA PRO A 320 5.10 -9.46 30.74
C PRO A 320 6.36 -9.10 31.50
N GLN A 321 7.08 -8.07 31.07
CA GLN A 321 8.17 -7.52 31.87
C GLN A 321 7.55 -6.99 33.17
N PRO A 322 8.11 -7.37 34.35
CA PRO A 322 7.66 -6.78 35.58
C PRO A 322 7.81 -5.26 35.50
N ALA A 323 6.76 -4.54 35.93
CA ALA A 323 6.77 -3.09 35.96
C ALA A 323 8.07 -2.66 36.71
N ARG A 324 8.90 -1.89 36.01
CA ARG A 324 10.00 -1.21 36.70
C ARG A 324 9.34 -0.26 37.69
N ILE A 325 9.38 -0.63 38.96
CA ILE A 325 9.03 0.26 40.07
C ILE A 325 10.08 1.37 40.03
N ALA A 326 9.64 2.60 39.72
CA ALA A 326 10.44 3.81 39.75
C ALA A 326 10.65 4.27 41.20
#